data_b538b7a810db636fc6bdf2274f500b93
#
_entry.id   b538b7a810db636fc6bdf2274f500b93
#
_cell.length_a   1.000
_cell.length_b   1.000
_cell.length_c   1.000
_cell.angle_alpha   90.00
_cell.angle_beta   90.00
_cell.angle_gamma   90.00
#
_symmetry.space_group_name_H-M   'P 1'
#
loop_
_entity.id
_entity.type
_entity.pdbx_description
1 polymer ?
#
loop_
_entity_poly.entity_id
_entity_poly.type
_entity_poly.pdbx_seq_one_letter_code
_entity_poly.pdbx_strand_id
1 'polypeptide(L)'
;WWLYRREDDRRYVLTNRVADLTRPQVNDKSLVVYSWESLKDLRDRTGETTQLLSMSEGKALILEQCVSDQAIKVSGTVGMRVPCYSCAPGKSILANIPEIELDQFLEKVTLKPFTPRTLATRELLLGDLKKIRECGYGVDEAEGLEGIHCVAAVILDDYHYPIAAVTTIAPAFRLPSDRFEEIGEACIETAGNIRDKLLA
;
A
#
# COMPACT_ATOMS: atom_id res chain seq x y z
N TRP A 1 -30.77 7.74 -4.49
CA TRP A 1 -30.91 6.57 -5.35
C TRP A 1 -29.50 6.00 -5.61
N TRP A 2 -29.35 4.68 -5.51
CA TRP A 2 -28.10 3.96 -5.75
C TRP A 2 -27.91 3.55 -7.22
N LEU A 3 -29.04 3.47 -7.94
CA LEU A 3 -29.15 3.12 -9.34
C LEU A 3 -30.00 4.16 -10.06
N TYR A 4 -29.66 4.49 -11.28
CA TYR A 4 -30.57 5.15 -12.22
C TYR A 4 -30.65 4.33 -13.51
N ARG A 5 -31.79 4.43 -14.18
CA ARG A 5 -32.01 3.80 -15.48
C ARG A 5 -31.73 4.83 -16.58
N ARG A 6 -30.81 4.48 -17.46
CA ARG A 6 -30.55 5.31 -18.65
C ARG A 6 -31.77 5.31 -19.57
N GLU A 7 -32.05 6.45 -20.20
CA GLU A 7 -33.20 6.59 -21.09
C GLU A 7 -32.93 6.03 -22.48
N ASP A 8 -31.64 6.07 -22.93
CA ASP A 8 -31.20 5.65 -24.26
C ASP A 8 -31.27 4.14 -24.48
N ASP A 9 -30.72 3.35 -23.55
CA ASP A 9 -30.58 1.89 -23.68
C ASP A 9 -31.36 1.10 -22.60
N ARG A 10 -32.06 1.81 -21.70
CA ARG A 10 -32.82 1.27 -20.58
C ARG A 10 -32.00 0.45 -19.56
N ARG A 11 -30.69 0.51 -19.61
CA ARG A 11 -29.81 -0.18 -18.65
C ARG A 11 -29.78 0.55 -17.32
N TYR A 12 -29.61 -0.23 -16.24
CA TYR A 12 -29.40 0.31 -14.92
C TYR A 12 -27.92 0.60 -14.72
N VAL A 13 -27.61 1.78 -14.20
CA VAL A 13 -26.26 2.25 -13.92
C VAL A 13 -26.16 2.58 -12.44
N LEU A 14 -25.09 2.12 -11.79
CA LEU A 14 -24.76 2.51 -10.43
C LEU A 14 -24.40 4.00 -10.38
N THR A 15 -24.94 4.71 -9.41
CA THR A 15 -24.54 6.10 -9.17
C THR A 15 -23.20 6.15 -8.42
N ASN A 16 -22.53 7.30 -8.45
CA ASN A 16 -21.29 7.52 -7.71
C ASN A 16 -21.44 7.30 -6.20
N ARG A 17 -22.67 7.33 -5.65
CA ARG A 17 -22.92 7.02 -4.24
C ARG A 17 -22.46 5.62 -3.82
N VAL A 18 -22.44 4.65 -4.74
CA VAL A 18 -21.89 3.33 -4.44
C VAL A 18 -20.37 3.40 -4.27
N ALA A 19 -19.70 4.19 -5.09
CA ALA A 19 -18.26 4.42 -4.95
C ALA A 19 -17.93 5.11 -3.61
N ASP A 20 -18.77 6.03 -3.15
CA ASP A 20 -18.57 6.72 -1.87
C ASP A 20 -18.69 5.76 -0.67
N LEU A 21 -19.60 4.76 -0.74
CA LEU A 21 -19.72 3.73 0.31
C LEU A 21 -18.57 2.72 0.32
N THR A 22 -17.94 2.49 -0.82
CA THR A 22 -16.88 1.49 -0.96
C THR A 22 -15.49 2.08 -0.76
N ARG A 23 -15.36 3.41 -0.69
CA ARG A 23 -14.09 4.06 -0.36
C ARG A 23 -13.80 3.90 1.12
N PRO A 24 -12.60 3.41 1.50
CA PRO A 24 -12.20 3.37 2.90
C PRO A 24 -12.32 4.76 3.51
N GLN A 25 -13.06 4.86 4.60
CA GLN A 25 -13.24 6.10 5.37
C GLN A 25 -12.61 5.96 6.74
N VAL A 26 -12.02 7.04 7.21
CA VAL A 26 -11.50 7.20 8.56
C VAL A 26 -12.07 8.50 9.11
N ASN A 27 -12.80 8.44 10.23
CA ASN A 27 -13.49 9.59 10.81
C ASN A 27 -14.36 10.36 9.78
N ASP A 28 -15.17 9.65 9.00
CA ASP A 28 -16.02 10.19 7.93
C ASP A 28 -15.25 10.86 6.76
N LYS A 29 -13.92 10.74 6.73
CA LYS A 29 -13.07 11.28 5.68
C LYS A 29 -12.63 10.17 4.73
N SER A 30 -12.69 10.43 3.42
CA SER A 30 -12.19 9.49 2.41
C SER A 30 -10.66 9.41 2.46
N LEU A 31 -10.13 8.26 2.84
CA LEU A 31 -8.69 7.99 2.86
C LEU A 31 -8.02 8.35 1.52
N VAL A 32 -8.65 8.02 0.39
CA VAL A 32 -8.12 8.31 -0.95
C VAL A 32 -8.03 9.83 -1.21
N VAL A 33 -9.11 10.57 -0.90
CA VAL A 33 -9.15 12.03 -1.15
C VAL A 33 -8.11 12.76 -0.32
N TYR A 34 -8.01 12.43 0.96
CA TYR A 34 -7.06 13.09 1.88
C TYR A 34 -5.60 12.68 1.67
N SER A 35 -5.36 11.56 0.98
CA SER A 35 -4.01 11.10 0.65
C SER A 35 -3.47 11.67 -0.66
N TRP A 36 -4.32 12.11 -1.58
CA TRP A 36 -3.94 12.45 -2.95
C TRP A 36 -2.78 13.43 -3.08
N GLU A 37 -2.86 14.60 -2.42
CA GLU A 37 -1.79 15.60 -2.48
C GLU A 37 -0.48 15.07 -1.88
N SER A 38 -0.56 14.32 -0.78
CA SER A 38 0.63 13.73 -0.16
C SER A 38 1.29 12.66 -1.03
N LEU A 39 0.50 11.87 -1.78
CA LEU A 39 1.04 10.94 -2.78
C LEU A 39 1.73 11.66 -3.93
N LYS A 40 1.15 12.75 -4.40
CA LYS A 40 1.72 13.58 -5.45
C LYS A 40 3.04 14.20 -5.01
N ASP A 41 3.08 14.77 -3.82
CA ASP A 41 4.31 15.36 -3.25
C ASP A 41 5.41 14.30 -3.11
N LEU A 42 5.08 13.08 -2.65
CA LEU A 42 6.03 11.98 -2.56
C LEU A 42 6.53 11.56 -3.96
N ARG A 43 5.63 11.47 -4.95
CA ARG A 43 6.00 11.19 -6.35
C ARG A 43 6.97 12.25 -6.88
N ASP A 44 6.68 13.53 -6.64
CA ASP A 44 7.50 14.64 -7.14
C ASP A 44 8.88 14.69 -6.46
N ARG A 45 8.97 14.32 -5.17
CA ARG A 45 10.23 14.21 -4.42
C ARG A 45 11.09 13.03 -4.87
N THR A 46 10.46 11.88 -5.12
CA THR A 46 11.18 10.64 -5.45
C THR A 46 11.41 10.45 -6.95
N GLY A 47 10.59 11.09 -7.78
CA GLY A 47 10.52 10.88 -9.24
C GLY A 47 9.88 9.56 -9.64
N GLU A 48 9.37 8.77 -8.67
CA GLU A 48 8.86 7.41 -8.90
C GLU A 48 7.36 7.31 -8.62
N THR A 49 6.73 6.24 -9.07
CA THR A 49 5.30 5.98 -8.81
C THR A 49 5.06 5.80 -7.32
N THR A 50 4.05 6.48 -6.80
CA THR A 50 3.60 6.32 -5.42
C THR A 50 2.20 5.75 -5.38
N GLN A 51 1.91 4.93 -4.38
CA GLN A 51 0.62 4.27 -4.25
C GLN A 51 0.13 4.30 -2.80
N LEU A 52 -1.18 4.29 -2.65
CA LEU A 52 -1.89 4.06 -1.40
C LEU A 52 -2.51 2.66 -1.46
N LEU A 53 -2.23 1.84 -0.46
CA LEU A 53 -2.78 0.49 -0.38
C LEU A 53 -3.40 0.25 0.99
N SER A 54 -4.47 -0.55 1.03
CA SER A 54 -5.02 -1.12 2.26
C SER A 54 -4.93 -2.64 2.23
N MET A 55 -5.10 -3.27 3.39
CA MET A 55 -5.19 -4.73 3.46
C MET A 55 -6.66 -5.17 3.34
N SER A 56 -6.91 -6.12 2.44
CA SER A 56 -8.21 -6.75 2.28
C SER A 56 -8.03 -8.26 2.01
N GLU A 57 -8.58 -9.09 2.88
CA GLU A 57 -8.52 -10.56 2.75
C GLU A 57 -7.08 -11.10 2.61
N GLY A 58 -6.15 -10.54 3.39
CA GLY A 58 -4.73 -10.93 3.37
C GLY A 58 -3.95 -10.48 2.14
N LYS A 59 -4.54 -9.60 1.32
CA LYS A 59 -3.90 -8.99 0.16
C LYS A 59 -3.84 -7.48 0.30
N ALA A 60 -2.77 -6.87 -0.19
CA ALA A 60 -2.65 -5.43 -0.34
C ALA A 60 -3.42 -5.00 -1.59
N LEU A 61 -4.41 -4.13 -1.40
CA LEU A 61 -5.29 -3.60 -2.43
C LEU A 61 -4.86 -2.18 -2.78
N ILE A 62 -4.55 -1.91 -4.05
CA ILE A 62 -4.24 -0.56 -4.53
C ILE A 62 -5.53 0.27 -4.52
N LEU A 63 -5.57 1.30 -3.66
CA LEU A 63 -6.69 2.24 -3.55
C LEU A 63 -6.52 3.43 -4.50
N GLU A 64 -5.27 3.92 -4.64
CA GLU A 64 -4.93 5.06 -5.47
C GLU A 64 -3.45 5.02 -5.84
N GLN A 65 -3.06 5.71 -6.91
CA GLN A 65 -1.67 5.88 -7.31
C GLN A 65 -1.41 7.20 -8.02
N CYS A 66 -0.24 7.75 -7.79
CA CYS A 66 0.31 8.84 -8.56
C CYS A 66 1.48 8.32 -9.39
N VAL A 67 1.25 8.18 -10.70
CA VAL A 67 2.20 7.51 -11.61
C VAL A 67 3.37 8.44 -11.91
N SER A 68 4.59 7.87 -11.94
CA SER A 68 5.82 8.56 -12.35
C SER A 68 5.74 9.10 -13.79
N ASP A 69 6.39 10.23 -14.02
CA ASP A 69 6.53 10.82 -15.35
C ASP A 69 7.70 10.23 -16.16
N GLN A 70 8.49 9.32 -15.55
CA GLN A 70 9.60 8.64 -16.22
C GLN A 70 9.13 7.79 -17.40
N ALA A 71 9.94 7.70 -18.45
CA ALA A 71 9.64 6.89 -19.64
C ALA A 71 9.53 5.39 -19.31
N ILE A 72 10.44 4.87 -18.46
CA ILE A 72 10.36 3.52 -17.90
C ILE A 72 9.87 3.67 -16.47
N LYS A 73 8.71 3.15 -16.17
CA LYS A 73 8.06 3.26 -14.86
C LYS A 73 7.34 1.98 -14.48
N VAL A 74 7.16 1.80 -13.17
CA VAL A 74 6.30 0.74 -12.64
C VAL A 74 4.98 1.36 -12.24
N SER A 75 3.88 0.74 -12.60
CA SER A 75 2.54 1.13 -12.16
C SER A 75 1.64 -0.08 -12.04
N GLY A 76 0.69 -0.02 -11.12
CA GLY A 76 -0.40 -0.99 -11.01
C GLY A 76 -1.69 -0.44 -11.62
N THR A 77 -2.79 -1.08 -11.28
CA THR A 77 -4.14 -0.59 -11.55
C THR A 77 -4.89 -0.48 -10.23
N VAL A 78 -5.61 0.61 -10.01
CA VAL A 78 -6.51 0.75 -8.86
C VAL A 78 -7.46 -0.45 -8.80
N GLY A 79 -7.58 -1.07 -7.64
CA GLY A 79 -8.30 -2.33 -7.45
C GLY A 79 -7.44 -3.60 -7.60
N MET A 80 -6.20 -3.50 -8.09
CA MET A 80 -5.27 -4.62 -8.13
C MET A 80 -4.92 -5.08 -6.72
N ARG A 81 -4.80 -6.40 -6.54
CA ARG A 81 -4.48 -7.05 -5.26
C ARG A 81 -3.20 -7.86 -5.39
N VAL A 82 -2.29 -7.66 -4.45
CA VAL A 82 -1.02 -8.39 -4.35
C VAL A 82 -0.91 -9.05 -2.97
N PRO A 83 -0.25 -10.22 -2.83
CA PRO A 83 -0.08 -10.85 -1.52
C PRO A 83 0.68 -9.94 -0.55
N CYS A 84 0.18 -9.76 0.68
CA CYS A 84 0.80 -8.86 1.65
C CYS A 84 2.24 -9.25 2.01
N TYR A 85 2.55 -10.54 2.03
CA TYR A 85 3.88 -11.02 2.43
C TYR A 85 4.98 -10.78 1.40
N SER A 86 4.64 -10.46 0.14
CA SER A 86 5.60 -10.30 -0.95
C SER A 86 5.64 -8.87 -1.52
N CYS A 87 5.16 -7.88 -0.76
CA CYS A 87 5.24 -6.48 -1.16
C CYS A 87 5.47 -5.58 0.05
N ALA A 88 6.20 -4.48 -0.12
CA ALA A 88 6.55 -3.57 0.96
C ALA A 88 5.33 -3.02 1.71
N PRO A 89 4.27 -2.48 1.07
CA PRO A 89 3.11 -1.96 1.78
C PRO A 89 2.35 -3.05 2.56
N GLY A 90 2.23 -4.25 2.03
CA GLY A 90 1.62 -5.38 2.72
C GLY A 90 2.40 -5.78 3.96
N LYS A 91 3.74 -5.89 3.87
CA LYS A 91 4.59 -6.20 5.01
C LYS A 91 4.56 -5.08 6.06
N SER A 92 4.51 -3.81 5.64
CA SER A 92 4.38 -2.68 6.56
C SER A 92 3.07 -2.73 7.35
N ILE A 93 1.95 -3.12 6.73
CA ILE A 93 0.68 -3.34 7.43
C ILE A 93 0.79 -4.55 8.36
N LEU A 94 1.28 -5.70 7.88
CA LEU A 94 1.43 -6.93 8.69
C LEU A 94 2.34 -6.73 9.91
N ALA A 95 3.33 -5.87 9.80
CA ALA A 95 4.23 -5.54 10.91
C ALA A 95 3.51 -4.79 12.05
N ASN A 96 2.38 -4.14 11.78
CA ASN A 96 1.68 -3.26 12.71
C ASN A 96 0.28 -3.76 13.12
N ILE A 97 -0.22 -4.87 12.57
CA ILE A 97 -1.45 -5.49 13.08
C ILE A 97 -1.19 -6.18 14.44
N PRO A 98 -2.22 -6.36 15.29
CA PRO A 98 -2.12 -7.14 16.51
C PRO A 98 -1.58 -8.55 16.27
N GLU A 99 -0.82 -9.08 17.23
CA GLU A 99 -0.17 -10.39 17.12
C GLU A 99 -1.18 -11.52 16.80
N ILE A 100 -2.36 -11.48 17.43
CA ILE A 100 -3.43 -12.45 17.18
C ILE A 100 -3.93 -12.41 15.73
N GLU A 101 -4.00 -11.24 15.11
CA GLU A 101 -4.40 -11.10 13.71
C GLU A 101 -3.29 -11.56 12.77
N LEU A 102 -2.04 -11.30 13.12
CA LEU A 102 -0.87 -11.78 12.39
C LEU A 102 -0.82 -13.31 12.41
N ASP A 103 -1.06 -13.94 13.54
CA ASP A 103 -1.12 -15.40 13.64
C ASP A 103 -2.25 -15.98 12.78
N GLN A 104 -3.44 -15.40 12.84
CA GLN A 104 -4.56 -15.80 11.99
C GLN A 104 -4.28 -15.62 10.49
N PHE A 105 -3.54 -14.57 10.12
CA PHE A 105 -3.08 -14.37 8.74
C PHE A 105 -2.12 -15.49 8.33
N LEU A 106 -1.12 -15.79 9.18
CA LEU A 106 -0.10 -16.79 8.92
C LEU A 106 -0.65 -18.23 8.86
N GLU A 107 -1.74 -18.51 9.57
CA GLU A 107 -2.45 -19.79 9.49
C GLU A 107 -3.19 -19.98 8.15
N LYS A 108 -3.70 -18.92 7.58
CA LYS A 108 -4.53 -18.95 6.36
C LYS A 108 -3.73 -18.78 5.08
N VAL A 109 -2.57 -18.11 5.16
CA VAL A 109 -1.78 -17.79 3.97
C VAL A 109 -0.87 -18.96 3.58
N THR A 110 -0.77 -19.22 2.28
CA THR A 110 0.29 -20.08 1.73
C THR A 110 1.39 -19.18 1.18
N LEU A 111 2.56 -19.18 1.81
CA LEU A 111 3.72 -18.42 1.39
C LEU A 111 4.35 -19.08 0.16
N LYS A 112 3.98 -18.63 -1.04
CA LYS A 112 4.54 -19.11 -2.30
C LYS A 112 5.72 -18.25 -2.73
N PRO A 113 6.84 -18.82 -3.19
CA PRO A 113 7.92 -18.04 -3.78
C PRO A 113 7.49 -17.51 -5.16
N PHE A 114 7.59 -16.20 -5.39
CA PHE A 114 7.41 -15.56 -6.69
C PHE A 114 8.75 -15.33 -7.37
N THR A 115 9.77 -15.07 -6.57
CA THR A 115 11.16 -14.89 -6.97
C THR A 115 12.09 -15.62 -6.00
N PRO A 116 13.38 -15.76 -6.30
CA PRO A 116 14.35 -16.29 -5.33
C PRO A 116 14.50 -15.46 -4.05
N ARG A 117 14.01 -14.20 -4.05
CA ARG A 117 14.07 -13.28 -2.91
C ARG A 117 12.81 -13.26 -2.06
N THR A 118 11.72 -13.89 -2.50
CA THR A 118 10.47 -13.95 -1.74
C THR A 118 10.68 -14.57 -0.36
N LEU A 119 10.17 -13.94 0.69
CA LEU A 119 10.19 -14.44 2.06
C LEU A 119 9.17 -15.59 2.23
N ALA A 120 9.51 -16.76 1.69
CA ALA A 120 8.59 -17.88 1.53
C ALA A 120 8.48 -18.78 2.78
N THR A 121 9.05 -18.39 3.93
CA THR A 121 8.86 -19.11 5.20
C THR A 121 8.37 -18.16 6.31
N ARG A 122 7.70 -18.74 7.32
CA ARG A 122 7.19 -17.97 8.48
C ARG A 122 8.33 -17.25 9.19
N GLU A 123 9.46 -17.91 9.39
CA GLU A 123 10.63 -17.38 10.11
C GLU A 123 11.23 -16.18 9.39
N LEU A 124 11.41 -16.27 8.07
CA LEU A 124 11.94 -15.18 7.26
C LEU A 124 10.99 -13.97 7.27
N LEU A 125 9.69 -14.22 7.09
CA LEU A 125 8.70 -13.16 7.13
C LEU A 125 8.66 -12.48 8.50
N LEU A 126 8.56 -13.23 9.61
CA LEU A 126 8.53 -12.67 10.95
C LEU A 126 9.81 -11.89 11.29
N GLY A 127 10.97 -12.38 10.83
CA GLY A 127 12.26 -11.67 10.98
C GLY A 127 12.26 -10.33 10.26
N ASP A 128 11.65 -10.24 9.08
CA ASP A 128 11.53 -8.99 8.32
C ASP A 128 10.50 -8.04 8.94
N LEU A 129 9.32 -8.55 9.36
CA LEU A 129 8.32 -7.74 10.06
C LEU A 129 8.87 -7.12 11.34
N LYS A 130 9.77 -7.80 12.06
CA LYS A 130 10.44 -7.23 13.22
C LYS A 130 11.32 -6.04 12.83
N LYS A 131 12.13 -6.15 11.77
CA LYS A 131 12.96 -5.05 11.25
C LYS A 131 12.09 -3.86 10.85
N ILE A 132 10.96 -4.11 10.18
CA ILE A 132 10.01 -3.07 9.78
C ILE A 132 9.48 -2.28 10.99
N ARG A 133 9.17 -2.97 12.11
CA ARG A 133 8.76 -2.29 13.36
C ARG A 133 9.87 -1.42 13.94
N GLU A 134 11.12 -1.85 13.81
CA GLU A 134 12.29 -1.15 14.35
C GLU A 134 12.64 0.09 13.53
N CYS A 135 12.61 0.00 12.18
CA CYS A 135 12.97 1.11 11.29
C CYS A 135 11.79 1.96 10.82
N GLY A 136 10.53 1.49 10.95
CA GLY A 136 9.31 2.21 10.58
C GLY A 136 8.91 2.09 9.11
N TYR A 137 9.68 1.42 8.26
CA TYR A 137 9.36 1.20 6.85
C TYR A 137 9.65 -0.23 6.40
N GLY A 138 8.88 -0.71 5.44
CA GLY A 138 9.08 -2.01 4.80
C GLY A 138 9.74 -1.86 3.43
N VAL A 139 10.51 -2.87 3.06
CA VAL A 139 11.18 -2.96 1.76
C VAL A 139 10.71 -4.23 1.04
N ASP A 140 10.46 -4.13 -0.25
CA ASP A 140 10.37 -5.26 -1.17
C ASP A 140 11.54 -5.14 -2.16
N GLU A 141 12.56 -5.95 -1.95
CA GLU A 141 13.75 -6.00 -2.80
C GLU A 141 13.60 -7.11 -3.84
N ALA A 142 12.69 -6.91 -4.81
CA ALA A 142 12.34 -7.88 -5.85
C ALA A 142 11.73 -9.19 -5.30
N GLU A 143 10.97 -9.13 -4.22
CA GLU A 143 10.30 -10.28 -3.60
C GLU A 143 9.05 -10.70 -4.36
N GLY A 144 8.25 -9.72 -4.81
CA GLY A 144 7.01 -9.96 -5.57
C GLY A 144 7.25 -10.11 -7.06
N LEU A 145 8.19 -9.34 -7.63
CA LEU A 145 8.54 -9.34 -9.05
C LEU A 145 10.00 -8.95 -9.25
N GLU A 146 10.73 -9.76 -10.01
CA GLU A 146 12.13 -9.49 -10.32
C GLU A 146 12.34 -8.13 -10.99
N GLY A 147 13.39 -7.42 -10.58
CA GLY A 147 13.74 -6.11 -11.12
C GLY A 147 12.88 -4.94 -10.65
N ILE A 148 11.96 -5.15 -9.69
CA ILE A 148 11.14 -4.12 -9.08
C ILE A 148 11.46 -4.03 -7.59
N HIS A 149 11.67 -2.82 -7.10
CA HIS A 149 11.83 -2.52 -5.69
C HIS A 149 10.73 -1.59 -5.19
N CYS A 150 10.31 -1.79 -3.94
CA CYS A 150 9.34 -0.94 -3.28
C CYS A 150 9.82 -0.61 -1.86
N VAL A 151 9.50 0.59 -1.41
CA VAL A 151 9.65 1.00 -0.01
C VAL A 151 8.33 1.58 0.46
N ALA A 152 7.88 1.24 1.66
CA ALA A 152 6.57 1.62 2.16
C ALA A 152 6.55 1.92 3.64
N ALA A 153 5.70 2.85 4.06
CA ALA A 153 5.39 3.12 5.45
C ALA A 153 3.88 2.97 5.72
N VAL A 154 3.56 2.52 6.93
CA VAL A 154 2.18 2.31 7.37
C VAL A 154 1.54 3.63 7.80
N ILE A 155 0.25 3.79 7.53
CA ILE A 155 -0.61 4.84 8.08
C ILE A 155 -1.40 4.22 9.23
N LEU A 156 -1.26 4.77 10.43
CA LEU A 156 -1.93 4.30 11.64
C LEU A 156 -3.08 5.25 12.01
N ASP A 157 -4.13 4.71 12.60
CA ASP A 157 -5.19 5.50 13.23
C ASP A 157 -4.82 5.98 14.64
N ASP A 158 -5.78 6.58 15.37
CA ASP A 158 -5.60 7.05 16.74
C ASP A 158 -5.34 5.92 17.75
N TYR A 159 -5.70 4.70 17.42
CA TYR A 159 -5.49 3.51 18.24
C TYR A 159 -4.22 2.75 17.87
N HIS A 160 -3.37 3.35 17.03
CA HIS A 160 -2.18 2.70 16.44
C HIS A 160 -2.50 1.45 15.59
N TYR A 161 -3.73 1.36 15.06
CA TYR A 161 -4.10 0.29 14.15
C TYR A 161 -3.78 0.68 12.69
N PRO A 162 -3.20 -0.24 11.87
CA PRO A 162 -2.81 0.06 10.49
C PRO A 162 -4.05 0.12 9.59
N ILE A 163 -4.34 1.29 9.06
CA ILE A 163 -5.47 1.53 8.15
C ILE A 163 -5.09 1.42 6.67
N ALA A 164 -3.84 1.76 6.35
CA ALA A 164 -3.29 1.71 5.01
C ALA A 164 -1.75 1.77 5.04
N ALA A 165 -1.13 1.73 3.87
CA ALA A 165 0.28 2.05 3.67
C ALA A 165 0.47 2.90 2.42
N VAL A 166 1.45 3.80 2.46
CA VAL A 166 1.96 4.53 1.30
C VAL A 166 3.26 3.89 0.85
N THR A 167 3.45 3.79 -0.46
CA THR A 167 4.64 3.17 -1.04
C THR A 167 5.18 3.97 -2.21
N THR A 168 6.50 3.92 -2.37
CA THR A 168 7.22 4.27 -3.60
C THR A 168 7.65 2.99 -4.28
N ILE A 169 7.34 2.84 -5.56
CA ILE A 169 7.65 1.67 -6.39
C ILE A 169 8.42 2.09 -7.64
N ALA A 170 9.51 1.40 -7.92
CA ALA A 170 10.39 1.73 -9.04
C ALA A 170 11.09 0.50 -9.62
N PRO A 171 11.64 0.61 -10.85
CA PRO A 171 12.62 -0.35 -11.33
C PRO A 171 13.86 -0.39 -10.41
N ALA A 172 14.38 -1.57 -10.13
CA ALA A 172 15.49 -1.78 -9.20
C ALA A 172 16.74 -0.91 -9.49
N PHE A 173 17.02 -0.63 -10.77
CA PHE A 173 18.18 0.18 -11.17
C PHE A 173 18.05 1.67 -10.78
N ARG A 174 16.84 2.17 -10.46
CA ARG A 174 16.62 3.54 -9.96
C ARG A 174 16.33 3.60 -8.46
N LEU A 175 15.95 2.49 -7.87
CA LEU A 175 15.76 2.35 -6.43
C LEU A 175 16.69 1.25 -5.88
N PRO A 176 18.02 1.42 -5.98
CA PRO A 176 18.99 0.48 -5.40
C PRO A 176 18.94 0.53 -3.86
N SER A 177 19.52 -0.47 -3.21
CA SER A 177 19.39 -0.66 -1.75
C SER A 177 19.95 0.48 -0.90
N ASP A 178 20.93 1.22 -1.40
CA ASP A 178 21.51 2.41 -0.74
C ASP A 178 20.53 3.61 -0.69
N ARG A 179 19.42 3.56 -1.42
CA ARG A 179 18.35 4.55 -1.38
C ARG A 179 17.15 4.15 -0.50
N PHE A 180 17.13 2.94 0.04
CA PHE A 180 15.97 2.46 0.80
C PHE A 180 15.70 3.27 2.06
N GLU A 181 16.72 3.73 2.76
CA GLU A 181 16.59 4.56 3.96
C GLU A 181 16.02 5.94 3.61
N GLU A 182 16.60 6.64 2.62
CA GLU A 182 16.10 7.94 2.13
C GLU A 182 14.60 7.88 1.76
N ILE A 183 14.22 6.87 0.98
CA ILE A 183 12.83 6.70 0.52
C ILE A 183 11.93 6.22 1.67
N GLY A 184 12.46 5.42 2.60
CA GLY A 184 11.77 4.98 3.80
C GLY A 184 11.36 6.15 4.69
N GLU A 185 12.28 7.07 4.96
CA GLU A 185 12.01 8.30 5.70
C GLU A 185 10.97 9.17 5.01
N ALA A 186 11.06 9.32 3.68
CA ALA A 186 10.08 10.07 2.90
C ALA A 186 8.68 9.42 2.96
N CYS A 187 8.60 8.08 2.94
CA CYS A 187 7.33 7.36 3.11
C CYS A 187 6.77 7.53 4.53
N ILE A 188 7.61 7.48 5.58
CA ILE A 188 7.19 7.70 6.98
C ILE A 188 6.61 9.11 7.16
N GLU A 189 7.32 10.13 6.68
CA GLU A 189 6.83 11.51 6.72
C GLU A 189 5.49 11.67 5.99
N THR A 190 5.37 11.06 4.81
CA THR A 190 4.15 11.11 4.01
C THR A 190 2.99 10.39 4.72
N ALA A 191 3.23 9.24 5.33
CA ALA A 191 2.24 8.51 6.12
C ALA A 191 1.76 9.33 7.32
N GLY A 192 2.67 10.02 8.02
CA GLY A 192 2.37 10.96 9.10
C GLY A 192 1.48 12.11 8.63
N ASN A 193 1.84 12.75 7.52
CA ASN A 193 1.06 13.86 6.95
C ASN A 193 -0.36 13.43 6.54
N ILE A 194 -0.53 12.21 5.99
CA ILE A 194 -1.85 11.68 5.67
C ILE A 194 -2.65 11.43 6.94
N ARG A 195 -2.03 10.79 7.94
CA ARG A 195 -2.65 10.55 9.24
C ARG A 195 -3.17 11.85 9.85
N ASP A 196 -2.34 12.88 9.96
CA ASP A 196 -2.71 14.15 10.57
C ASP A 196 -3.90 14.81 9.86
N LYS A 197 -3.95 14.75 8.52
CA LYS A 197 -5.11 15.23 7.75
C LYS A 197 -6.40 14.46 8.01
N LEU A 198 -6.29 13.15 8.26
CA LEU A 198 -7.45 12.29 8.54
C LEU A 198 -7.98 12.50 9.96
N LEU A 199 -7.10 12.83 10.91
CA LEU A 199 -7.43 12.95 12.33
C LEU A 199 -7.76 14.39 12.75
N ALA A 200 -7.34 15.40 11.98
CA ALA A 200 -7.73 16.80 12.21
C ALA A 200 -9.22 17.04 11.93
#